data_7441db51ec4601c077878a4c00e20560
#
_entry.id   7441db51ec4601c077878a4c00e20560
#
_cell.length_a   1.000
_cell.length_b   1.000
_cell.length_c   1.000
_cell.angle_alpha   90.00
_cell.angle_beta   90.00
_cell.angle_gamma   90.00
#
_symmetry.space_group_name_H-M   'P 1'
#
loop_
_entity.id
_entity.type
_entity.pdbx_description
1 polymer ?
#
loop_
_entity_poly.entity_id
_entity_poly.type
_entity_poly.pdbx_seq_one_letter_code
_entity_poly.pdbx_strand_id
1 'polypeptide(L)'
;MEMKIGVIKGDGIGPEIVDEAMKVLDRIAEVYGHSISYTQLLMGGASIDVNGVPLTDETLETAKGCDAVLMGSIGGDAKTSPWYQLEPSKRPEAGLLALRKGLNLFANLRPAMLYPELKGACPLKEEIADRGFDMMIMRELTGGLYFGKRSTHTENGVTVARDELTYSEEEIRRIAKRGFDIAMKRRKKVTSVDKANVLDSSRLWRKVTEEVAADYPEVQLENMLVDNCAMQLVKDPAQFDVILTENMFGDILSDEASMVTGSIGMLPSASLNETKFGLYEPSGGSAPDIAGKGIANPIATILSAAMMLRFSFDLDREADAVEAAVSEVLKEGYRTIDIMSEGMKQIGTKEMGELIYSHIR
;
A
#
# COMPACT_ATOMS: atom_id res chain seq x y z
N MET A 1 8.51 21.14 13.38
CA MET A 1 7.15 21.13 12.81
C MET A 1 6.23 20.44 13.81
N GLU A 2 4.96 20.84 13.91
CA GLU A 2 3.92 20.11 14.63
C GLU A 2 3.14 19.24 13.63
N MET A 3 2.91 17.95 13.98
CA MET A 3 2.26 16.98 13.13
C MET A 3 1.11 16.32 13.90
N LYS A 4 -0.10 16.32 13.33
CA LYS A 4 -1.31 15.68 13.91
C LYS A 4 -1.61 14.42 13.12
N ILE A 5 -1.33 13.26 13.68
CA ILE A 5 -1.44 11.97 13.00
C ILE A 5 -2.61 11.18 13.58
N GLY A 6 -3.58 10.84 12.73
CA GLY A 6 -4.59 9.83 13.05
C GLY A 6 -3.96 8.45 13.04
N VAL A 7 -4.25 7.61 14.03
CA VAL A 7 -3.70 6.26 14.12
C VAL A 7 -4.81 5.23 14.17
N ILE A 8 -4.85 4.37 13.17
CA ILE A 8 -5.73 3.20 13.10
C ILE A 8 -4.86 1.96 13.28
N LYS A 9 -4.83 1.39 14.48
CA LYS A 9 -4.08 0.15 14.71
C LYS A 9 -4.65 -1.03 13.93
N GLY A 10 -5.98 -1.06 13.76
CA GLY A 10 -6.68 -2.07 13.00
C GLY A 10 -6.76 -3.43 13.68
N ASP A 11 -6.70 -4.48 12.87
CA ASP A 11 -6.97 -5.86 13.25
C ASP A 11 -5.71 -6.75 13.15
N GLY A 12 -5.76 -7.93 13.73
CA GLY A 12 -4.70 -8.94 13.59
C GLY A 12 -3.33 -8.46 14.06
N ILE A 13 -2.34 -8.47 13.15
CA ILE A 13 -0.98 -7.98 13.42
C ILE A 13 -0.88 -6.45 13.46
N GLY A 14 -1.93 -5.73 13.04
CA GLY A 14 -1.93 -4.27 12.93
C GLY A 14 -1.43 -3.53 14.16
N PRO A 15 -1.93 -3.83 15.39
CA PRO A 15 -1.48 -3.15 16.60
C PRO A 15 0.04 -3.28 16.83
N GLU A 16 0.62 -4.47 16.66
CA GLU A 16 2.04 -4.70 16.95
C GLU A 16 2.97 -4.02 15.92
N ILE A 17 2.60 -3.97 14.63
CA ILE A 17 3.42 -3.32 13.60
C ILE A 17 3.29 -1.80 13.63
N VAL A 18 2.11 -1.26 13.99
CA VAL A 18 1.90 0.19 14.14
C VAL A 18 2.64 0.74 15.34
N ASP A 19 2.67 0.01 16.45
CA ASP A 19 3.41 0.42 17.65
C ASP A 19 4.91 0.60 17.34
N GLU A 20 5.50 -0.24 16.52
CA GLU A 20 6.90 -0.09 16.10
C GLU A 20 7.09 1.12 15.15
N ALA A 21 6.17 1.35 14.22
CA ALA A 21 6.23 2.53 13.35
C ALA A 21 6.07 3.85 14.13
N MET A 22 5.20 3.88 15.15
CA MET A 22 5.05 5.04 16.04
C MET A 22 6.35 5.33 16.81
N LYS A 23 7.03 4.32 17.35
CA LYS A 23 8.34 4.50 18.02
C LYS A 23 9.38 5.11 17.09
N VAL A 24 9.42 4.66 15.82
CA VAL A 24 10.33 5.22 14.82
C VAL A 24 10.00 6.68 14.53
N LEU A 25 8.72 7.04 14.41
CA LEU A 25 8.28 8.43 14.25
C LEU A 25 8.63 9.29 15.47
N ASP A 26 8.46 8.78 16.69
CA ASP A 26 8.85 9.48 17.91
C ASP A 26 10.37 9.74 17.94
N ARG A 27 11.17 8.79 17.47
CA ARG A 27 12.62 8.98 17.35
C ARG A 27 12.99 10.04 16.32
N ILE A 28 12.32 10.06 15.17
CA ILE A 28 12.48 11.13 14.18
C ILE A 28 12.13 12.48 14.79
N ALA A 29 11.01 12.56 15.53
CA ALA A 29 10.62 13.80 16.19
C ALA A 29 11.67 14.28 17.20
N GLU A 30 12.24 13.37 17.99
CA GLU A 30 13.31 13.67 18.94
C GLU A 30 14.59 14.19 18.25
N VAL A 31 15.07 13.47 17.23
CA VAL A 31 16.34 13.77 16.55
C VAL A 31 16.26 15.06 15.74
N TYR A 32 15.13 15.30 15.06
CA TYR A 32 14.98 16.43 14.13
C TYR A 32 14.19 17.62 14.70
N GLY A 33 13.78 17.53 15.97
CA GLY A 33 13.12 18.64 16.67
C GLY A 33 11.70 18.90 16.21
N HIS A 34 10.93 17.84 15.96
CA HIS A 34 9.51 17.91 15.64
C HIS A 34 8.65 17.60 16.88
N SER A 35 7.34 17.86 16.77
CA SER A 35 6.33 17.49 17.75
C SER A 35 5.23 16.70 17.06
N ILE A 36 4.91 15.51 17.58
CA ILE A 36 3.84 14.65 17.05
C ILE A 36 2.73 14.51 18.07
N SER A 37 1.50 14.67 17.63
CA SER A 37 0.30 14.32 18.40
C SER A 37 -0.45 13.21 17.69
N TYR A 38 -0.79 12.16 18.44
CA TYR A 38 -1.51 11.00 17.90
C TYR A 38 -2.98 11.01 18.36
N THR A 39 -3.89 10.83 17.40
CA THR A 39 -5.31 10.62 17.66
C THR A 39 -5.68 9.18 17.31
N GLN A 40 -6.09 8.39 18.32
CA GLN A 40 -6.50 7.00 18.09
C GLN A 40 -7.85 6.96 17.40
N LEU A 41 -7.95 6.16 16.34
CA LEU A 41 -9.13 5.98 15.50
C LEU A 41 -9.48 4.49 15.44
N LEU A 42 -10.76 4.16 15.62
CA LEU A 42 -11.24 2.78 15.52
C LEU A 42 -11.80 2.51 14.12
N MET A 43 -11.33 1.45 13.47
CA MET A 43 -11.84 0.99 12.17
C MET A 43 -11.68 -0.54 12.05
N GLY A 44 -12.41 -1.13 11.12
CA GLY A 44 -12.35 -2.56 10.85
C GLY A 44 -13.08 -3.39 11.90
N GLY A 45 -12.56 -4.57 12.21
CA GLY A 45 -13.08 -5.46 13.24
C GLY A 45 -13.08 -4.83 14.62
N ALA A 46 -12.02 -4.10 14.96
CA ALA A 46 -11.93 -3.38 16.24
C ALA A 46 -13.07 -2.36 16.42
N SER A 47 -13.52 -1.70 15.35
CA SER A 47 -14.70 -0.81 15.41
C SER A 47 -16.01 -1.60 15.47
N ILE A 48 -16.12 -2.71 14.77
CA ILE A 48 -17.32 -3.57 14.82
C ILE A 48 -17.55 -4.05 16.24
N ASP A 49 -16.51 -4.49 16.94
CA ASP A 49 -16.60 -5.01 18.30
C ASP A 49 -17.07 -3.96 19.33
N VAL A 50 -16.72 -2.68 19.11
CA VAL A 50 -17.07 -1.57 20.01
C VAL A 50 -18.35 -0.85 19.56
N ASN A 51 -18.47 -0.56 18.27
CA ASN A 51 -19.49 0.33 17.72
C ASN A 51 -20.57 -0.40 16.89
N GLY A 52 -20.40 -1.70 16.62
CA GLY A 52 -21.30 -2.48 15.75
C GLY A 52 -21.21 -2.18 14.26
N VAL A 53 -20.30 -1.28 13.86
CA VAL A 53 -20.05 -0.87 12.46
C VAL A 53 -18.55 -0.77 12.19
N PRO A 54 -18.09 -1.05 10.94
CA PRO A 54 -16.66 -1.07 10.62
C PRO A 54 -16.00 0.32 10.56
N LEU A 55 -16.80 1.38 10.42
CA LEU A 55 -16.38 2.78 10.45
C LEU A 55 -17.56 3.64 10.91
N THR A 56 -17.34 4.53 11.88
CA THR A 56 -18.32 5.52 12.29
C THR A 56 -18.09 6.85 11.57
N ASP A 57 -19.14 7.67 11.44
CA ASP A 57 -19.02 9.03 10.89
C ASP A 57 -18.08 9.89 11.74
N GLU A 58 -18.10 9.72 13.08
CA GLU A 58 -17.19 10.41 14.00
C GLU A 58 -15.73 10.08 13.72
N THR A 59 -15.40 8.80 13.50
CA THR A 59 -14.04 8.37 13.13
C THR A 59 -13.61 9.01 11.82
N LEU A 60 -14.49 9.04 10.80
CA LEU A 60 -14.18 9.66 9.51
C LEU A 60 -13.94 11.17 9.64
N GLU A 61 -14.79 11.89 10.36
CA GLU A 61 -14.64 13.33 10.56
C GLU A 61 -13.38 13.66 11.38
N THR A 62 -13.07 12.85 12.39
CA THR A 62 -11.83 12.99 13.15
C THR A 62 -10.60 12.76 12.29
N ALA A 63 -10.63 11.75 11.41
CA ALA A 63 -9.54 11.49 10.46
C ALA A 63 -9.30 12.69 9.50
N LYS A 64 -10.37 13.32 9.02
CA LYS A 64 -10.28 14.55 8.18
C LYS A 64 -9.64 15.73 8.93
N GLY A 65 -9.71 15.75 10.25
CA GLY A 65 -9.09 16.79 11.10
C GLY A 65 -7.61 16.57 11.39
N CYS A 66 -7.04 15.45 10.98
CA CYS A 66 -5.62 15.16 11.08
C CYS A 66 -4.85 15.65 9.85
N ASP A 67 -3.52 15.74 9.94
CA ASP A 67 -2.67 16.08 8.80
C ASP A 67 -2.38 14.85 7.91
N ALA A 68 -2.39 13.65 8.52
CA ALA A 68 -2.22 12.35 7.87
C ALA A 68 -2.80 11.24 8.74
N VAL A 69 -2.97 10.04 8.17
CA VAL A 69 -3.38 8.85 8.91
C VAL A 69 -2.36 7.73 8.71
N LEU A 70 -1.87 7.17 9.82
CA LEU A 70 -1.09 5.92 9.84
C LEU A 70 -2.02 4.77 10.20
N MET A 71 -2.00 3.69 9.41
CA MET A 71 -2.87 2.55 9.62
C MET A 71 -2.07 1.25 9.60
N GLY A 72 -2.51 0.28 10.41
CA GLY A 72 -2.06 -1.09 10.36
C GLY A 72 -2.83 -1.90 9.31
N SER A 73 -3.33 -3.05 9.70
CA SER A 73 -4.05 -3.97 8.82
C SER A 73 -5.52 -4.10 9.22
N ILE A 74 -6.36 -4.43 8.25
CA ILE A 74 -7.81 -4.57 8.44
C ILE A 74 -8.26 -5.96 7.99
N GLY A 75 -9.21 -6.55 8.73
CA GLY A 75 -9.80 -7.82 8.40
C GLY A 75 -9.48 -8.93 9.40
N GLY A 76 -9.98 -10.13 9.12
CA GLY A 76 -9.81 -11.31 9.95
C GLY A 76 -9.81 -12.59 9.13
N ASP A 77 -9.74 -13.74 9.78
CA ASP A 77 -9.90 -15.03 9.12
C ASP A 77 -11.34 -15.23 8.64
N ALA A 78 -11.51 -15.46 7.34
CA ALA A 78 -12.83 -15.57 6.71
C ALA A 78 -13.66 -16.76 7.23
N LYS A 79 -13.03 -17.79 7.84
CA LYS A 79 -13.71 -18.99 8.35
C LYS A 79 -14.04 -18.87 9.83
N THR A 80 -13.19 -18.23 10.62
CA THR A 80 -13.27 -18.25 12.08
C THR A 80 -13.69 -16.92 12.69
N SER A 81 -13.48 -15.79 12.01
CA SER A 81 -13.85 -14.49 12.53
C SER A 81 -15.38 -14.25 12.48
N PRO A 82 -16.01 -13.79 13.58
CA PRO A 82 -17.44 -13.52 13.63
C PRO A 82 -17.87 -12.39 12.66
N TRP A 83 -16.97 -11.50 12.29
CA TRP A 83 -17.27 -10.38 11.38
C TRP A 83 -17.71 -10.83 9.99
N TYR A 84 -17.28 -12.01 9.52
CA TYR A 84 -17.67 -12.56 8.22
C TYR A 84 -19.04 -13.23 8.19
N GLN A 85 -19.69 -13.35 9.37
CA GLN A 85 -21.12 -13.71 9.45
C GLN A 85 -22.05 -12.51 9.19
N LEU A 86 -21.47 -11.29 9.19
CA LEU A 86 -22.21 -10.06 8.90
C LEU A 86 -22.42 -9.91 7.39
N GLU A 87 -23.44 -9.10 7.04
CA GLU A 87 -23.65 -8.65 5.67
C GLU A 87 -22.36 -7.99 5.11
N PRO A 88 -22.04 -8.16 3.83
CA PRO A 88 -20.81 -7.63 3.22
C PRO A 88 -20.54 -6.14 3.50
N SER A 89 -21.61 -5.33 3.55
CA SER A 89 -21.53 -3.88 3.85
C SER A 89 -21.15 -3.56 5.30
N LYS A 90 -21.13 -4.56 6.17
CA LYS A 90 -20.80 -4.42 7.61
C LYS A 90 -19.49 -5.12 7.99
N ARG A 91 -18.78 -5.69 7.02
CA ARG A 91 -17.49 -6.35 7.26
C ARG A 91 -16.36 -5.34 7.37
N PRO A 92 -15.21 -5.72 7.94
CA PRO A 92 -14.06 -4.81 8.13
C PRO A 92 -13.64 -4.07 6.85
N GLU A 93 -13.61 -4.77 5.71
CA GLU A 93 -13.19 -4.23 4.41
C GLU A 93 -14.13 -3.11 3.91
N ALA A 94 -15.42 -3.15 4.26
CA ALA A 94 -16.37 -2.09 3.93
C ALA A 94 -15.99 -0.77 4.63
N GLY A 95 -15.46 -0.83 5.86
CA GLY A 95 -14.92 0.33 6.57
C GLY A 95 -13.73 0.95 5.85
N LEU A 96 -12.80 0.12 5.36
CA LEU A 96 -11.63 0.58 4.61
C LEU A 96 -12.03 1.27 3.30
N LEU A 97 -12.94 0.68 2.53
CA LEU A 97 -13.45 1.29 1.30
C LEU A 97 -14.17 2.61 1.59
N ALA A 98 -14.98 2.66 2.66
CA ALA A 98 -15.68 3.88 3.07
C ALA A 98 -14.71 4.98 3.50
N LEU A 99 -13.65 4.65 4.25
CA LEU A 99 -12.60 5.59 4.67
C LEU A 99 -11.87 6.17 3.44
N ARG A 100 -11.39 5.33 2.53
CA ARG A 100 -10.71 5.74 1.31
C ARG A 100 -11.57 6.68 0.45
N LYS A 101 -12.85 6.35 0.30
CA LYS A 101 -13.81 7.19 -0.42
C LYS A 101 -14.09 8.50 0.32
N GLY A 102 -14.33 8.45 1.63
CA GLY A 102 -14.64 9.61 2.46
C GLY A 102 -13.50 10.64 2.55
N LEU A 103 -12.25 10.18 2.41
CA LEU A 103 -11.05 11.00 2.37
C LEU A 103 -10.58 11.33 0.94
N ASN A 104 -11.30 10.86 -0.08
CA ASN A 104 -10.98 11.03 -1.52
C ASN A 104 -9.56 10.55 -1.88
N LEU A 105 -9.13 9.40 -1.35
CA LEU A 105 -7.79 8.85 -1.55
C LEU A 105 -7.74 8.05 -2.85
N PHE A 106 -7.55 8.71 -3.98
CA PHE A 106 -7.61 8.08 -5.30
C PHE A 106 -6.30 7.52 -5.82
N ALA A 107 -5.16 8.03 -5.34
CA ALA A 107 -3.84 7.64 -5.83
C ALA A 107 -3.13 6.76 -4.80
N ASN A 108 -3.04 5.47 -5.05
CA ASN A 108 -2.31 4.55 -4.19
C ASN A 108 -0.94 4.23 -4.78
N LEU A 109 0.10 4.56 -4.02
CA LEU A 109 1.51 4.39 -4.33
C LEU A 109 2.04 3.16 -3.58
N ARG A 110 2.52 2.17 -4.30
CA ARG A 110 3.11 0.94 -3.78
C ARG A 110 4.51 0.73 -4.37
N PRO A 111 5.57 1.22 -3.72
CA PRO A 111 6.94 0.99 -4.18
C PRO A 111 7.34 -0.46 -3.91
N ALA A 112 7.86 -1.15 -4.93
CA ALA A 112 8.42 -2.49 -4.84
C ALA A 112 9.89 -2.45 -5.25
N MET A 113 10.77 -2.59 -4.26
CA MET A 113 12.22 -2.53 -4.44
C MET A 113 12.87 -3.78 -3.83
N LEU A 114 13.75 -4.42 -4.58
CA LEU A 114 14.59 -5.50 -4.04
C LEU A 114 15.80 -4.91 -3.36
N TYR A 115 15.85 -5.00 -2.05
CA TYR A 115 17.04 -4.65 -1.28
C TYR A 115 18.19 -5.62 -1.61
N PRO A 116 19.42 -5.15 -1.84
CA PRO A 116 20.57 -6.02 -2.12
C PRO A 116 20.76 -7.10 -1.04
N GLU A 117 20.45 -6.77 0.20
CA GLU A 117 20.56 -7.64 1.38
C GLU A 117 19.48 -8.73 1.41
N LEU A 118 18.40 -8.59 0.65
CA LEU A 118 17.27 -9.52 0.60
C LEU A 118 17.27 -10.41 -0.64
N LYS A 119 18.32 -10.39 -1.46
CA LYS A 119 18.44 -11.27 -2.63
C LYS A 119 18.23 -12.75 -2.30
N GLY A 120 18.71 -13.20 -1.13
CA GLY A 120 18.51 -14.57 -0.67
C GLY A 120 17.08 -14.95 -0.33
N ALA A 121 16.19 -13.98 -0.09
CA ALA A 121 14.76 -14.18 0.13
C ALA A 121 13.93 -14.04 -1.17
N CYS A 122 14.52 -13.47 -2.23
CA CYS A 122 13.87 -13.30 -3.53
C CYS A 122 13.61 -14.65 -4.21
N PRO A 123 12.38 -14.96 -4.63
CA PRO A 123 12.05 -16.25 -5.25
C PRO A 123 12.46 -16.34 -6.72
N LEU A 124 12.93 -15.25 -7.31
CA LEU A 124 13.34 -15.21 -8.72
C LEU A 124 14.70 -15.89 -8.90
N LYS A 125 15.01 -16.25 -10.14
CA LYS A 125 16.35 -16.74 -10.48
C LYS A 125 17.43 -15.72 -10.10
N GLU A 126 18.58 -16.18 -9.65
CA GLU A 126 19.71 -15.36 -9.22
C GLU A 126 20.09 -14.31 -10.26
N GLU A 127 20.16 -14.68 -11.54
CA GLU A 127 20.47 -13.77 -12.67
C GLU A 127 19.47 -12.60 -12.82
N ILE A 128 18.21 -12.76 -12.36
CA ILE A 128 17.20 -11.70 -12.35
C ILE A 128 17.35 -10.86 -11.08
N ALA A 129 17.48 -11.49 -9.94
CA ALA A 129 17.65 -10.84 -8.64
C ALA A 129 18.93 -10.00 -8.58
N ASP A 130 20.02 -10.45 -9.23
CA ASP A 130 21.30 -9.74 -9.28
C ASP A 130 21.23 -8.39 -10.01
N ARG A 131 20.34 -8.25 -10.98
CA ARG A 131 20.10 -6.99 -11.68
C ARG A 131 19.46 -5.94 -10.77
N GLY A 132 18.80 -6.38 -9.68
CA GLY A 132 17.99 -5.54 -8.84
C GLY A 132 16.79 -4.95 -9.57
N PHE A 133 15.83 -4.44 -8.84
CA PHE A 133 14.71 -3.66 -9.41
C PHE A 133 14.16 -2.70 -8.36
N ASP A 134 13.64 -1.60 -8.84
CA ASP A 134 12.95 -0.57 -8.07
C ASP A 134 11.82 -0.03 -8.95
N MET A 135 10.57 -0.37 -8.61
CA MET A 135 9.40 0.07 -9.35
C MET A 135 8.37 0.70 -8.43
N MET A 136 7.56 1.58 -8.98
CA MET A 136 6.42 2.20 -8.31
C MET A 136 5.13 1.75 -8.98
N ILE A 137 4.24 1.09 -8.26
CA ILE A 137 2.91 0.78 -8.76
C ILE A 137 1.96 1.89 -8.33
N MET A 138 1.41 2.58 -9.33
CA MET A 138 0.40 3.63 -9.20
C MET A 138 -0.97 3.02 -9.49
N ARG A 139 -1.70 2.71 -8.42
CA ARG A 139 -3.04 2.11 -8.45
C ARG A 139 -4.09 3.20 -8.28
N GLU A 140 -5.04 3.32 -9.21
CA GLU A 140 -6.27 4.07 -8.94
C GLU A 140 -7.05 3.36 -7.84
N LEU A 141 -7.58 4.09 -6.83
CA LEU A 141 -8.03 3.44 -5.60
C LEU A 141 -9.53 3.65 -5.29
N THR A 142 -10.23 4.54 -5.98
CA THR A 142 -11.61 4.94 -5.64
C THR A 142 -12.64 4.68 -6.72
N GLY A 143 -12.22 4.07 -7.83
CA GLY A 143 -13.08 3.68 -8.95
C GLY A 143 -13.05 2.17 -9.24
N GLY A 144 -13.51 1.82 -10.41
CA GLY A 144 -13.46 0.48 -10.97
C GLY A 144 -14.42 -0.53 -10.34
N LEU A 145 -14.02 -1.78 -10.39
CA LEU A 145 -14.85 -2.92 -9.98
C LEU A 145 -15.22 -2.87 -8.49
N TYR A 146 -14.31 -2.39 -7.63
CA TYR A 146 -14.52 -2.39 -6.17
C TYR A 146 -15.55 -1.36 -5.71
N PHE A 147 -15.83 -0.33 -6.52
CA PHE A 147 -16.80 0.73 -6.23
C PHE A 147 -18.03 0.70 -7.14
N GLY A 148 -18.07 -0.23 -8.10
CA GLY A 148 -19.19 -0.42 -9.01
C GLY A 148 -20.44 -0.99 -8.34
N LYS A 149 -21.54 -0.96 -9.08
CA LYS A 149 -22.80 -1.59 -8.63
C LYS A 149 -22.65 -3.10 -8.58
N ARG A 150 -23.24 -3.69 -7.54
CA ARG A 150 -23.23 -5.12 -7.31
C ARG A 150 -24.64 -5.63 -7.13
N SER A 151 -24.93 -6.80 -7.64
CA SER A 151 -26.21 -7.47 -7.39
C SER A 151 -26.07 -8.98 -7.45
N THR A 152 -26.80 -9.67 -6.57
CA THR A 152 -27.04 -11.12 -6.66
C THR A 152 -28.55 -11.31 -6.61
N HIS A 153 -29.12 -11.95 -7.64
CA HIS A 153 -30.56 -12.15 -7.76
C HIS A 153 -30.84 -13.46 -8.53
N THR A 154 -32.11 -13.88 -8.53
CA THR A 154 -32.55 -15.07 -9.29
C THR A 154 -33.17 -14.64 -10.60
N GLU A 155 -32.63 -15.15 -11.73
CA GLU A 155 -33.20 -15.03 -13.07
C GLU A 155 -33.55 -16.42 -13.60
N ASN A 156 -34.80 -16.64 -14.00
CA ASN A 156 -35.27 -17.91 -14.53
C ASN A 156 -34.92 -19.15 -13.66
N GLY A 157 -34.98 -19.01 -12.34
CA GLY A 157 -34.65 -20.08 -11.39
C GLY A 157 -33.14 -20.30 -11.16
N VAL A 158 -32.28 -19.48 -11.76
CA VAL A 158 -30.81 -19.52 -11.60
C VAL A 158 -30.32 -18.32 -10.85
N THR A 159 -29.43 -18.51 -9.86
CA THR A 159 -28.79 -17.40 -9.15
C THR A 159 -27.72 -16.76 -10.04
N VAL A 160 -27.80 -15.46 -10.23
CA VAL A 160 -26.87 -14.65 -11.03
C VAL A 160 -26.26 -13.57 -10.16
N ALA A 161 -24.94 -13.44 -10.20
CA ALA A 161 -24.20 -12.35 -9.57
C ALA A 161 -23.59 -11.44 -10.65
N ARG A 162 -23.62 -10.13 -10.43
CA ARG A 162 -23.08 -9.10 -11.34
C ARG A 162 -22.27 -8.09 -10.54
N ASP A 163 -21.10 -7.73 -11.06
CA ASP A 163 -20.27 -6.61 -10.63
C ASP A 163 -20.01 -5.70 -11.84
N GLU A 164 -20.16 -4.38 -11.64
CA GLU A 164 -20.00 -3.40 -12.71
C GLU A 164 -18.64 -2.71 -12.57
N LEU A 165 -17.83 -2.74 -13.63
CA LEU A 165 -16.57 -2.04 -13.73
C LEU A 165 -16.78 -0.70 -14.46
N THR A 166 -16.58 0.42 -13.80
CA THR A 166 -16.83 1.75 -14.36
C THR A 166 -15.65 2.68 -14.07
N TYR A 167 -15.22 3.42 -15.09
CA TYR A 167 -14.29 4.53 -15.00
C TYR A 167 -14.75 5.70 -15.86
N SER A 168 -14.62 6.92 -15.32
CA SER A 168 -14.78 8.16 -16.06
C SER A 168 -13.43 8.68 -16.59
N GLU A 169 -13.46 9.55 -17.60
CA GLU A 169 -12.27 10.24 -18.08
C GLU A 169 -11.57 11.04 -16.97
N GLU A 170 -12.33 11.66 -16.06
CA GLU A 170 -11.80 12.45 -14.95
C GLU A 170 -11.00 11.59 -13.97
N GLU A 171 -11.53 10.43 -13.59
CA GLU A 171 -10.85 9.48 -12.70
C GLU A 171 -9.54 8.98 -13.31
N ILE A 172 -9.56 8.64 -14.59
CA ILE A 172 -8.35 8.18 -15.31
C ILE A 172 -7.35 9.33 -15.42
N ARG A 173 -7.79 10.52 -15.80
CA ARG A 173 -6.92 11.68 -16.01
C ARG A 173 -6.20 12.11 -14.74
N ARG A 174 -6.90 12.13 -13.59
CA ARG A 174 -6.30 12.52 -12.31
C ARG A 174 -5.21 11.54 -11.86
N ILE A 175 -5.44 10.22 -11.99
CA ILE A 175 -4.42 9.23 -11.60
C ILE A 175 -3.27 9.18 -12.61
N ALA A 176 -3.55 9.35 -13.92
CA ALA A 176 -2.52 9.42 -14.94
C ALA A 176 -1.56 10.59 -14.68
N LYS A 177 -2.06 11.81 -14.44
CA LYS A 177 -1.22 12.95 -14.06
C LYS A 177 -0.30 12.64 -12.89
N ARG A 178 -0.82 12.04 -11.80
CA ARG A 178 -0.01 11.63 -10.65
C ARG A 178 1.07 10.61 -11.04
N GLY A 179 0.74 9.64 -11.89
CA GLY A 179 1.71 8.65 -12.39
C GLY A 179 2.84 9.29 -13.19
N PHE A 180 2.52 10.23 -14.08
CA PHE A 180 3.52 10.97 -14.86
C PHE A 180 4.36 11.92 -13.99
N ASP A 181 3.76 12.61 -13.01
CA ASP A 181 4.48 13.45 -12.04
C ASP A 181 5.51 12.64 -11.22
N ILE A 182 5.14 11.44 -10.80
CA ILE A 182 6.07 10.51 -10.14
C ILE A 182 7.17 10.05 -11.09
N ALA A 183 6.83 9.69 -12.32
CA ALA A 183 7.82 9.25 -13.32
C ALA A 183 8.84 10.34 -13.64
N MET A 184 8.43 11.63 -13.68
CA MET A 184 9.33 12.77 -13.87
C MET A 184 10.43 12.85 -12.80
N LYS A 185 10.14 12.39 -11.58
CA LYS A 185 11.09 12.33 -10.44
C LYS A 185 11.89 11.03 -10.39
N ARG A 186 11.59 10.07 -11.27
CA ARG A 186 12.22 8.75 -11.34
C ARG A 186 12.94 8.58 -12.70
N ARG A 187 12.85 7.41 -13.31
CA ARG A 187 13.56 7.08 -14.56
C ARG A 187 12.80 7.48 -15.83
N LYS A 188 11.72 8.26 -15.68
CA LYS A 188 10.93 8.83 -16.78
C LYS A 188 10.31 7.79 -17.71
N LYS A 189 9.84 6.68 -17.15
CA LYS A 189 9.09 5.66 -17.88
C LYS A 189 7.78 5.33 -17.15
N VAL A 190 6.66 5.35 -17.90
CA VAL A 190 5.34 4.87 -17.45
C VAL A 190 4.93 3.67 -18.29
N THR A 191 4.65 2.55 -17.63
CA THR A 191 3.99 1.41 -18.25
C THR A 191 2.52 1.43 -17.82
N SER A 192 1.64 1.84 -18.74
CA SER A 192 0.19 1.86 -18.52
C SER A 192 -0.37 0.46 -18.73
N VAL A 193 -0.95 -0.10 -17.67
CA VAL A 193 -1.42 -1.50 -17.67
C VAL A 193 -2.94 -1.55 -17.70
N ASP A 194 -3.48 -2.29 -18.68
CA ASP A 194 -4.89 -2.37 -18.99
C ASP A 194 -5.32 -3.74 -19.58
N LYS A 195 -6.58 -3.88 -19.95
CA LYS A 195 -7.10 -5.02 -20.72
C LYS A 195 -7.87 -4.54 -21.96
N ALA A 196 -7.30 -3.58 -22.70
CA ALA A 196 -7.94 -2.87 -23.81
C ALA A 196 -8.36 -3.77 -24.99
N ASN A 197 -7.75 -4.94 -25.12
CA ASN A 197 -8.16 -5.94 -26.13
C ASN A 197 -9.57 -6.52 -25.86
N VAL A 198 -10.09 -6.38 -24.62
CA VAL A 198 -11.41 -6.94 -24.23
C VAL A 198 -12.33 -5.86 -23.67
N LEU A 199 -11.89 -4.99 -22.76
CA LEU A 199 -12.73 -4.12 -21.93
C LEU A 199 -12.84 -2.71 -22.51
N ASP A 200 -14.07 -2.16 -22.52
CA ASP A 200 -14.32 -0.76 -22.91
C ASP A 200 -13.69 0.24 -21.94
N SER A 201 -13.78 -0.03 -20.64
CA SER A 201 -13.13 0.78 -19.61
C SER A 201 -11.61 0.89 -19.80
N SER A 202 -10.97 -0.21 -20.20
CA SER A 202 -9.53 -0.26 -20.51
C SER A 202 -9.19 0.46 -21.83
N ARG A 203 -10.07 0.44 -22.82
CA ARG A 203 -9.89 1.27 -24.04
C ARG A 203 -9.95 2.76 -23.73
N LEU A 204 -10.90 3.18 -22.87
CA LEU A 204 -10.97 4.54 -22.36
C LEU A 204 -9.72 4.91 -21.54
N TRP A 205 -9.28 4.00 -20.65
CA TRP A 205 -8.06 4.16 -19.87
C TRP A 205 -6.86 4.47 -20.74
N ARG A 206 -6.62 3.65 -21.76
CA ARG A 206 -5.52 3.81 -22.71
C ARG A 206 -5.58 5.15 -23.44
N LYS A 207 -6.75 5.50 -24.00
CA LYS A 207 -6.97 6.77 -24.69
C LYS A 207 -6.61 7.97 -23.81
N VAL A 208 -7.17 8.03 -22.60
CA VAL A 208 -6.97 9.17 -21.69
C VAL A 208 -5.52 9.23 -21.19
N THR A 209 -4.89 8.08 -20.93
CA THR A 209 -3.48 8.03 -20.52
C THR A 209 -2.56 8.55 -21.64
N GLU A 210 -2.84 8.21 -22.90
CA GLU A 210 -2.11 8.73 -24.07
C GLU A 210 -2.31 10.24 -24.24
N GLU A 211 -3.52 10.76 -24.00
CA GLU A 211 -3.79 12.21 -23.98
C GLU A 211 -2.97 12.93 -22.91
N VAL A 212 -2.91 12.39 -21.69
CA VAL A 212 -2.11 12.97 -20.60
C VAL A 212 -0.61 12.90 -20.91
N ALA A 213 -0.14 11.82 -21.52
CA ALA A 213 1.27 11.65 -21.89
C ALA A 213 1.78 12.78 -22.80
N ALA A 214 0.91 13.39 -23.62
CA ALA A 214 1.28 14.50 -24.49
C ALA A 214 1.77 15.75 -23.71
N ASP A 215 1.35 15.90 -22.44
CA ASP A 215 1.80 16.98 -21.55
C ASP A 215 3.18 16.66 -20.92
N TYR A 216 3.69 15.43 -21.07
CA TYR A 216 4.94 14.96 -20.46
C TYR A 216 5.92 14.38 -21.51
N PRO A 217 6.43 15.20 -22.44
CA PRO A 217 7.24 14.72 -23.58
C PRO A 217 8.56 14.05 -23.18
N GLU A 218 9.02 14.24 -21.93
CA GLU A 218 10.22 13.61 -21.40
C GLU A 218 9.97 12.21 -20.86
N VAL A 219 8.72 11.81 -20.69
CA VAL A 219 8.35 10.50 -20.10
C VAL A 219 7.99 9.54 -21.23
N GLN A 220 8.67 8.41 -21.25
CA GLN A 220 8.32 7.32 -22.17
C GLN A 220 7.05 6.62 -21.68
N LEU A 221 6.00 6.60 -22.50
CA LEU A 221 4.80 5.81 -22.27
C LEU A 221 4.88 4.49 -23.04
N GLU A 222 4.59 3.39 -22.35
CA GLU A 222 4.38 2.06 -22.91
C GLU A 222 3.03 1.53 -22.46
N ASN A 223 2.19 1.02 -23.37
CA ASN A 223 0.95 0.32 -23.04
C ASN A 223 1.20 -1.18 -22.96
N MET A 224 0.73 -1.82 -21.89
CA MET A 224 0.90 -3.26 -21.67
C MET A 224 -0.42 -3.90 -21.21
N LEU A 225 -0.74 -5.08 -21.74
CA LEU A 225 -1.88 -5.85 -21.22
C LEU A 225 -1.54 -6.43 -19.85
N VAL A 226 -2.51 -6.48 -18.94
CA VAL A 226 -2.31 -6.90 -17.55
C VAL A 226 -1.75 -8.32 -17.42
N ASP A 227 -2.19 -9.25 -18.26
CA ASP A 227 -1.67 -10.62 -18.29
C ASP A 227 -0.19 -10.67 -18.72
N ASN A 228 0.22 -9.82 -19.68
CA ASN A 228 1.63 -9.69 -20.03
C ASN A 228 2.42 -9.02 -18.91
N CYS A 229 1.88 -8.00 -18.23
CA CYS A 229 2.53 -7.34 -17.10
C CYS A 229 2.85 -8.34 -15.98
N ALA A 230 1.88 -9.18 -15.60
CA ALA A 230 2.09 -10.23 -14.62
C ALA A 230 3.24 -11.19 -15.02
N MET A 231 3.30 -11.62 -16.27
CA MET A 231 4.42 -12.43 -16.77
C MET A 231 5.77 -11.69 -16.71
N GLN A 232 5.78 -10.40 -17.04
CA GLN A 232 6.99 -9.59 -17.07
C GLN A 232 7.51 -9.24 -15.68
N LEU A 233 6.64 -9.09 -14.67
CA LEU A 233 7.05 -8.93 -13.25
C LEU A 233 7.94 -10.07 -12.77
N VAL A 234 7.64 -11.30 -13.20
CA VAL A 234 8.47 -12.49 -12.87
C VAL A 234 9.69 -12.62 -13.79
N LYS A 235 9.55 -12.28 -15.08
CA LYS A 235 10.59 -12.50 -16.08
C LYS A 235 11.67 -11.42 -16.09
N ASP A 236 11.29 -10.16 -15.98
CA ASP A 236 12.18 -9.00 -16.08
C ASP A 236 11.60 -7.79 -15.31
N PRO A 237 11.54 -7.85 -13.95
CA PRO A 237 11.00 -6.75 -13.15
C PRO A 237 11.79 -5.45 -13.29
N ALA A 238 13.07 -5.51 -13.65
CA ALA A 238 13.95 -4.36 -13.79
C ALA A 238 13.56 -3.41 -14.95
N GLN A 239 12.72 -3.87 -15.90
CA GLN A 239 12.24 -3.04 -17.00
C GLN A 239 11.26 -1.95 -16.57
N PHE A 240 10.59 -2.12 -15.40
CA PHE A 240 9.56 -1.22 -14.92
C PHE A 240 10.12 -0.08 -14.08
N ASP A 241 9.60 1.13 -14.31
CA ASP A 241 9.82 2.30 -13.46
C ASP A 241 8.52 2.66 -12.72
N VAL A 242 7.51 3.15 -13.44
CA VAL A 242 6.18 3.40 -12.91
C VAL A 242 5.17 2.52 -13.67
N ILE A 243 4.46 1.67 -12.95
CA ILE A 243 3.31 0.90 -13.47
C ILE A 243 2.06 1.68 -13.09
N LEU A 244 1.33 2.19 -14.09
CA LEU A 244 0.08 2.92 -13.90
C LEU A 244 -1.09 2.03 -14.28
N THR A 245 -2.05 1.81 -13.35
CA THR A 245 -3.13 0.87 -13.59
C THR A 245 -4.38 1.16 -12.75
N GLU A 246 -5.48 0.53 -13.17
CA GLU A 246 -6.77 0.59 -12.49
C GLU A 246 -6.76 -0.18 -11.15
N ASN A 247 -7.84 -0.09 -10.39
CA ASN A 247 -7.96 -0.53 -9.01
C ASN A 247 -7.66 -2.03 -8.83
N MET A 248 -8.40 -2.91 -9.50
CA MET A 248 -8.28 -4.36 -9.31
C MET A 248 -6.95 -4.90 -9.85
N PHE A 249 -6.51 -4.43 -11.04
CA PHE A 249 -5.23 -4.88 -11.61
C PHE A 249 -4.06 -4.39 -10.74
N GLY A 250 -4.15 -3.15 -10.22
CA GLY A 250 -3.14 -2.60 -9.31
C GLY A 250 -3.05 -3.36 -7.98
N ASP A 251 -4.17 -3.87 -7.48
CA ASP A 251 -4.19 -4.73 -6.29
C ASP A 251 -3.41 -6.02 -6.53
N ILE A 252 -3.77 -6.74 -7.58
CA ILE A 252 -3.17 -8.04 -7.91
C ILE A 252 -1.67 -7.91 -8.26
N LEU A 253 -1.33 -6.96 -9.13
CA LEU A 253 0.05 -6.77 -9.58
C LEU A 253 0.98 -6.29 -8.47
N SER A 254 0.49 -5.48 -7.52
CA SER A 254 1.32 -5.05 -6.41
C SER A 254 1.59 -6.16 -5.40
N ASP A 255 0.65 -7.06 -5.17
CA ASP A 255 0.86 -8.24 -4.33
C ASP A 255 1.85 -9.21 -5.00
N GLU A 256 1.75 -9.41 -6.32
CA GLU A 256 2.75 -10.15 -7.09
C GLU A 256 4.14 -9.49 -6.97
N ALA A 257 4.22 -8.17 -7.17
CA ALA A 257 5.47 -7.42 -7.04
C ALA A 257 6.07 -7.52 -5.63
N SER A 258 5.24 -7.58 -4.58
CA SER A 258 5.71 -7.78 -3.21
C SER A 258 6.40 -9.14 -3.04
N MET A 259 5.84 -10.18 -3.61
CA MET A 259 6.42 -11.52 -3.51
C MET A 259 7.75 -11.64 -4.25
N VAL A 260 7.92 -10.94 -5.37
CA VAL A 260 9.21 -10.93 -6.07
C VAL A 260 10.29 -10.12 -5.33
N THR A 261 9.92 -9.23 -4.39
CA THR A 261 10.88 -8.60 -3.47
C THR A 261 11.27 -9.49 -2.27
N GLY A 262 10.58 -10.61 -2.08
CA GLY A 262 10.83 -11.58 -1.02
C GLY A 262 9.73 -11.69 0.04
N SER A 263 8.97 -10.64 0.33
CA SER A 263 7.86 -10.66 1.29
C SER A 263 6.93 -9.45 1.15
N ILE A 264 5.63 -9.69 1.34
CA ILE A 264 4.63 -8.62 1.46
C ILE A 264 4.90 -7.71 2.69
N GLY A 265 5.60 -8.21 3.70
CA GLY A 265 6.06 -7.44 4.86
C GLY A 265 7.09 -6.35 4.54
N MET A 266 7.57 -6.29 3.29
CA MET A 266 8.49 -5.28 2.77
C MET A 266 7.80 -4.22 1.90
N LEU A 267 6.50 -4.33 1.63
CA LEU A 267 5.78 -3.45 0.71
C LEU A 267 5.02 -2.35 1.47
N PRO A 268 5.56 -1.12 1.55
CA PRO A 268 4.83 0.03 2.08
C PRO A 268 3.77 0.53 1.09
N SER A 269 2.87 1.38 1.57
CA SER A 269 1.85 1.98 0.73
C SER A 269 1.45 3.37 1.23
N ALA A 270 1.18 4.27 0.28
CA ALA A 270 0.60 5.58 0.52
C ALA A 270 -0.64 5.75 -0.35
N SER A 271 -1.75 6.11 0.26
CA SER A 271 -2.99 6.47 -0.46
C SER A 271 -3.21 7.98 -0.32
N LEU A 272 -3.13 8.70 -1.43
CA LEU A 272 -3.10 10.15 -1.47
C LEU A 272 -4.36 10.73 -2.13
N ASN A 273 -4.76 11.92 -1.69
CA ASN A 273 -5.75 12.73 -2.39
C ASN A 273 -5.08 13.87 -3.20
N GLU A 274 -5.83 14.88 -3.59
CA GLU A 274 -5.32 16.03 -4.35
C GLU A 274 -4.45 16.98 -3.53
N THR A 275 -4.54 16.90 -2.19
CA THR A 275 -3.74 17.71 -1.27
C THR A 275 -2.48 16.96 -0.81
N LYS A 276 -1.92 17.37 0.32
CA LYS A 276 -0.86 16.62 1.00
C LYS A 276 -1.38 15.55 1.96
N PHE A 277 -2.69 15.48 2.17
CA PHE A 277 -3.28 14.47 3.04
C PHE A 277 -3.12 13.07 2.45
N GLY A 278 -2.73 12.12 3.28
CA GLY A 278 -2.59 10.72 2.92
C GLY A 278 -2.93 9.75 4.04
N LEU A 279 -3.25 8.53 3.64
CA LEU A 279 -3.36 7.34 4.47
C LEU A 279 -2.18 6.43 4.16
N TYR A 280 -1.45 6.01 5.18
CA TYR A 280 -0.20 5.26 5.07
C TYR A 280 -0.34 3.93 5.80
N GLU A 281 -0.23 2.84 5.05
CA GLU A 281 -0.51 1.48 5.53
C GLU A 281 0.41 0.47 4.85
N PRO A 282 0.78 -0.65 5.50
CA PRO A 282 1.45 -1.75 4.80
C PRO A 282 0.47 -2.37 3.79
N SER A 283 0.97 -2.91 2.69
CA SER A 283 0.12 -3.59 1.69
C SER A 283 -0.36 -4.98 2.14
N GLY A 284 0.23 -5.53 3.20
CA GLY A 284 -0.15 -6.83 3.75
C GLY A 284 -1.48 -6.83 4.50
N GLY A 285 -2.11 -8.01 4.59
CA GLY A 285 -3.32 -8.23 5.36
C GLY A 285 -3.09 -8.34 6.87
N SER A 286 -4.15 -8.65 7.61
CA SER A 286 -4.15 -8.72 9.08
C SER A 286 -3.44 -9.96 9.66
N ALA A 287 -3.12 -10.97 8.86
CA ALA A 287 -2.43 -12.21 9.24
C ALA A 287 -2.86 -12.75 10.62
N PRO A 288 -4.14 -13.10 10.80
CA PRO A 288 -4.70 -13.46 12.11
C PRO A 288 -4.06 -14.71 12.71
N ASP A 289 -3.46 -15.55 11.90
CA ASP A 289 -2.74 -16.77 12.30
C ASP A 289 -1.45 -16.48 13.07
N ILE A 290 -0.82 -15.32 12.86
CA ILE A 290 0.40 -14.90 13.56
C ILE A 290 0.20 -13.72 14.51
N ALA A 291 -1.01 -13.16 14.60
CA ALA A 291 -1.34 -12.05 15.47
C ALA A 291 -1.00 -12.33 16.93
N GLY A 292 -0.35 -11.38 17.61
CA GLY A 292 0.07 -11.47 19.01
C GLY A 292 1.27 -12.41 19.27
N LYS A 293 1.87 -12.99 18.22
CA LYS A 293 3.05 -13.85 18.38
C LYS A 293 4.38 -13.09 18.35
N GLY A 294 4.36 -11.79 18.03
CA GLY A 294 5.55 -10.94 17.97
C GLY A 294 6.55 -11.34 16.88
N ILE A 295 6.06 -11.94 15.79
CA ILE A 295 6.90 -12.41 14.66
C ILE A 295 6.60 -11.70 13.34
N ALA A 296 5.57 -10.84 13.30
CA ALA A 296 5.21 -10.06 12.13
C ALA A 296 6.34 -9.07 11.76
N ASN A 297 6.57 -8.88 10.47
CA ASN A 297 7.54 -7.91 9.97
C ASN A 297 6.97 -6.49 10.04
N PRO A 298 7.55 -5.56 10.82
CA PRO A 298 7.05 -4.18 10.93
C PRO A 298 7.59 -3.25 9.84
N ILE A 299 8.52 -3.70 8.99
CA ILE A 299 9.27 -2.85 8.06
C ILE A 299 8.34 -2.14 7.08
N ALA A 300 7.34 -2.83 6.51
CA ALA A 300 6.40 -2.20 5.59
C ALA A 300 5.64 -1.02 6.24
N THR A 301 5.23 -1.14 7.50
CA THR A 301 4.54 -0.07 8.24
C THR A 301 5.51 1.08 8.57
N ILE A 302 6.74 0.77 8.95
CA ILE A 302 7.79 1.76 9.20
C ILE A 302 8.12 2.53 7.91
N LEU A 303 8.25 1.84 6.78
CA LEU A 303 8.47 2.49 5.48
C LEU A 303 7.23 3.27 5.01
N SER A 304 6.01 2.83 5.36
CA SER A 304 4.80 3.63 5.12
C SER A 304 4.82 4.92 5.93
N ALA A 305 5.32 4.89 7.17
CA ALA A 305 5.55 6.10 7.95
C ALA A 305 6.64 7.01 7.34
N ALA A 306 7.69 6.46 6.73
CA ALA A 306 8.65 7.24 5.95
C ALA A 306 7.99 7.92 4.73
N MET A 307 7.11 7.20 4.01
CA MET A 307 6.32 7.81 2.94
C MET A 307 5.42 8.93 3.47
N MET A 308 4.85 8.81 4.67
CA MET A 308 4.06 9.87 5.31
C MET A 308 4.91 11.12 5.55
N LEU A 309 6.11 10.99 6.09
CA LEU A 309 7.05 12.09 6.27
C LEU A 309 7.33 12.80 4.95
N ARG A 310 7.57 12.05 3.88
CA ARG A 310 7.89 12.56 2.54
C ARG A 310 6.70 13.25 1.86
N PHE A 311 5.54 12.60 1.82
CA PHE A 311 4.43 13.06 0.98
C PHE A 311 3.44 13.99 1.70
N SER A 312 3.21 13.81 3.00
CA SER A 312 2.30 14.69 3.76
C SER A 312 3.02 15.88 4.38
N PHE A 313 4.28 15.71 4.76
CA PHE A 313 5.01 16.73 5.53
C PHE A 313 6.19 17.38 4.80
N ASP A 314 6.55 16.93 3.58
CA ASP A 314 7.74 17.35 2.81
C ASP A 314 9.05 17.21 3.61
N LEU A 315 9.15 16.18 4.45
CA LEU A 315 10.29 15.85 5.29
C LEU A 315 11.15 14.77 4.63
N ASP A 316 11.75 15.07 3.49
CA ASP A 316 12.54 14.11 2.71
C ASP A 316 13.75 13.58 3.49
N ARG A 317 14.45 14.46 4.22
CA ARG A 317 15.61 14.08 5.02
C ARG A 317 15.27 13.09 6.13
N GLU A 318 14.15 13.31 6.79
CA GLU A 318 13.64 12.44 7.85
C GLU A 318 13.19 11.09 7.29
N ALA A 319 12.53 11.11 6.13
CA ALA A 319 12.15 9.89 5.42
C ALA A 319 13.39 9.08 4.99
N ASP A 320 14.41 9.73 4.41
CA ASP A 320 15.69 9.11 4.04
C ASP A 320 16.39 8.49 5.26
N ALA A 321 16.31 9.12 6.43
CA ALA A 321 16.89 8.58 7.66
C ALA A 321 16.21 7.27 8.11
N VAL A 322 14.89 7.17 7.98
CA VAL A 322 14.15 5.93 8.25
C VAL A 322 14.53 4.83 7.26
N GLU A 323 14.53 5.15 5.96
CA GLU A 323 14.89 4.20 4.89
C GLU A 323 16.35 3.70 5.05
N ALA A 324 17.28 4.59 5.40
CA ALA A 324 18.66 4.24 5.70
C ALA A 324 18.78 3.35 6.93
N ALA A 325 18.04 3.63 8.01
CA ALA A 325 18.04 2.81 9.22
C ALA A 325 17.57 1.39 8.94
N VAL A 326 16.50 1.21 8.13
CA VAL A 326 16.05 -0.10 7.66
C VAL A 326 17.15 -0.83 6.90
N SER A 327 17.81 -0.15 5.95
CA SER A 327 18.91 -0.72 5.17
C SER A 327 20.08 -1.18 6.04
N GLU A 328 20.47 -0.38 7.04
CA GLU A 328 21.57 -0.74 7.95
C GLU A 328 21.25 -1.98 8.79
N VAL A 329 20.02 -2.09 9.34
CA VAL A 329 19.61 -3.30 10.09
C VAL A 329 19.64 -4.54 9.20
N LEU A 330 19.21 -4.41 7.94
CA LEU A 330 19.29 -5.51 6.97
C LEU A 330 20.76 -5.88 6.64
N LYS A 331 21.67 -4.90 6.51
CA LYS A 331 23.12 -5.14 6.29
C LYS A 331 23.78 -5.86 7.46
N GLU A 332 23.35 -5.58 8.69
CA GLU A 332 23.82 -6.28 9.89
C GLU A 332 23.34 -7.73 9.99
N GLY A 333 22.49 -8.16 9.05
CA GLY A 333 22.02 -9.53 8.91
C GLY A 333 20.80 -9.89 9.75
N TYR A 334 20.10 -8.92 10.33
CA TYR A 334 18.86 -9.19 11.07
C TYR A 334 17.66 -9.37 10.13
N ARG A 335 16.80 -10.35 10.43
CA ARG A 335 15.64 -10.73 9.61
C ARG A 335 14.46 -11.13 10.47
N THR A 336 13.27 -10.75 10.06
CA THR A 336 12.05 -11.42 10.50
C THR A 336 11.88 -12.73 9.73
N ILE A 337 10.99 -13.61 10.21
CA ILE A 337 10.86 -14.97 9.69
C ILE A 337 10.50 -15.03 8.19
N ASP A 338 9.73 -14.05 7.71
CA ASP A 338 9.24 -13.93 6.32
C ASP A 338 10.34 -13.59 5.29
N ILE A 339 11.40 -12.91 5.73
CA ILE A 339 12.55 -12.51 4.91
C ILE A 339 13.85 -13.25 5.31
N MET A 340 13.70 -14.38 5.99
CA MET A 340 14.83 -15.17 6.48
C MET A 340 15.61 -15.80 5.33
N SER A 341 16.93 -15.85 5.45
CA SER A 341 17.83 -16.57 4.56
C SER A 341 18.99 -17.17 5.34
N GLU A 342 19.73 -18.10 4.71
CA GLU A 342 20.84 -18.79 5.35
C GLU A 342 21.93 -17.84 5.87
N GLY A 343 22.40 -18.06 7.08
CA GLY A 343 23.44 -17.24 7.72
C GLY A 343 22.94 -15.97 8.40
N MET A 344 21.65 -15.64 8.29
CA MET A 344 21.06 -14.44 8.91
C MET A 344 20.57 -14.71 10.34
N LYS A 345 20.33 -13.63 11.10
CA LYS A 345 19.87 -13.67 12.49
C LYS A 345 18.36 -13.39 12.53
N GLN A 346 17.58 -14.40 12.92
CA GLN A 346 16.14 -14.23 13.06
C GLN A 346 15.81 -13.44 14.34
N ILE A 347 14.94 -12.45 14.20
CA ILE A 347 14.40 -11.61 15.27
C ILE A 347 12.88 -11.43 15.14
N GLY A 348 12.25 -10.94 16.20
CA GLY A 348 10.81 -10.66 16.22
C GLY A 348 10.48 -9.23 15.84
N THR A 349 9.14 -8.94 15.80
CA THR A 349 8.57 -7.64 15.46
C THR A 349 9.18 -6.50 16.26
N LYS A 350 9.16 -6.64 17.58
CA LYS A 350 9.61 -5.60 18.52
C LYS A 350 11.12 -5.33 18.41
N GLU A 351 11.91 -6.39 18.31
CA GLU A 351 13.37 -6.27 18.21
C GLU A 351 13.76 -5.60 16.87
N MET A 352 13.06 -5.92 15.78
CA MET A 352 13.25 -5.25 14.50
C MET A 352 12.97 -3.75 14.61
N GLY A 353 11.86 -3.35 15.23
CA GLY A 353 11.54 -1.94 15.46
C GLY A 353 12.57 -1.22 16.34
N GLU A 354 13.04 -1.85 17.41
CA GLU A 354 14.07 -1.30 18.31
C GLU A 354 15.41 -1.09 17.60
N LEU A 355 15.83 -2.05 16.75
CA LEU A 355 17.05 -1.89 15.96
C LEU A 355 16.94 -0.74 14.97
N ILE A 356 15.83 -0.63 14.22
CA ILE A 356 15.61 0.49 13.29
C ILE A 356 15.62 1.83 14.06
N TYR A 357 14.91 1.92 15.19
CA TYR A 357 14.92 3.08 16.08
C TYR A 357 16.35 3.52 16.45
N SER A 358 17.21 2.56 16.82
CA SER A 358 18.56 2.83 17.28
C SER A 358 19.51 3.36 16.18
N HIS A 359 19.21 3.07 14.91
CA HIS A 359 19.97 3.53 13.74
C HIS A 359 19.57 4.92 13.25
N ILE A 360 18.47 5.51 13.72
CA ILE A 360 18.07 6.87 13.38
C ILE A 360 18.94 7.87 14.16
N ARG A 361 19.67 8.69 13.39
CA ARG A 361 20.66 9.65 13.90
C ARG A 361 20.43 11.05 13.36
#